data_d959a8cd93bfa22a80d2f14d223c4fb9
#
_entry.id   d959a8cd93bfa22a80d2f14d223c4fb9
#
_cell.length_a   1.000
_cell.length_b   1.000
_cell.length_c   1.000
_cell.angle_alpha   90.00
_cell.angle_beta   90.00
_cell.angle_gamma   90.00
#
_symmetry.space_group_name_H-M   'P 1'
#
loop_
_entity.id
_entity.type
_entity.pdbx_description
1 polymer ?
#
loop_
_entity_poly.entity_id
_entity_poly.type
_entity_poly.pdbx_seq_one_letter_code
_entity_poly.pdbx_strand_id
1 'polypeptide(L)'
;GGAPMSSHIARKVVGSFQKNPDTPLTKRESEVLQKLSTGKTTPYIAEDLGVSKETIRTHIKNIYLKLQANNKAEALEKARRDKLI
;
A
#
# COMPACT_ATOMS: atom_id res chain seq x y z
N GLY A 1 -28.77 -3.36 -21.50
CA GLY A 1 -28.08 -3.86 -20.49
C GLY A 1 -26.64 -4.17 -20.70
N GLY A 2 -26.23 -4.52 -21.92
CA GLY A 2 -24.83 -4.90 -22.10
C GLY A 2 -23.86 -3.78 -21.87
N ALA A 3 -24.20 -2.58 -22.29
CA ALA A 3 -23.29 -1.46 -22.16
C ALA A 3 -22.96 -1.14 -20.69
N PRO A 4 -23.93 -1.03 -19.79
CA PRO A 4 -23.61 -0.83 -18.39
C PRO A 4 -22.79 -1.94 -17.80
N MET A 5 -23.07 -3.16 -18.19
CA MET A 5 -22.29 -4.30 -17.73
C MET A 5 -20.87 -4.22 -18.22
N SER A 6 -20.69 -3.88 -19.48
CA SER A 6 -19.35 -3.77 -20.04
C SER A 6 -18.54 -2.70 -19.32
N SER A 7 -19.16 -1.56 -19.06
CA SER A 7 -18.48 -0.48 -18.34
C SER A 7 -18.09 -0.92 -16.94
N HIS A 8 -18.98 -1.63 -16.28
CA HIS A 8 -18.70 -2.12 -14.94
C HIS A 8 -17.53 -3.10 -14.96
N ILE A 9 -17.53 -3.99 -15.93
CA ILE A 9 -16.45 -4.97 -16.05
C ILE A 9 -15.12 -4.28 -16.30
N ALA A 10 -15.11 -3.31 -17.20
CA ALA A 10 -13.90 -2.58 -17.50
C ALA A 10 -13.35 -1.88 -16.24
N ARG A 11 -14.24 -1.25 -15.49
CA ARG A 11 -13.82 -0.60 -14.25
C ARG A 11 -13.26 -1.61 -13.26
N LYS A 12 -13.86 -2.78 -13.21
CA LYS A 12 -13.42 -3.81 -12.31
C LYS A 12 -12.01 -4.29 -12.65
N VAL A 13 -11.73 -4.41 -13.93
CA VAL A 13 -10.40 -4.78 -14.38
C VAL A 13 -9.39 -3.73 -13.95
N VAL A 14 -9.71 -2.47 -14.17
CA VAL A 14 -8.86 -1.38 -13.71
C VAL A 14 -8.75 -1.41 -12.20
N GLY A 15 -9.86 -1.67 -11.54
CA GLY A 15 -9.87 -1.74 -10.08
C GLY A 15 -9.02 -2.84 -9.52
N SER A 16 -8.69 -3.86 -10.32
CA SER A 16 -7.83 -4.94 -9.82
C SER A 16 -6.44 -4.44 -9.44
N PHE A 17 -6.04 -3.28 -9.93
CA PHE A 17 -4.77 -2.67 -9.59
C PHE A 17 -4.90 -1.65 -8.47
N GLN A 18 -6.11 -1.40 -8.01
CA GLN A 18 -6.34 -0.42 -6.97
C GLN A 18 -6.33 -1.10 -5.61
N LYS A 19 -5.93 -0.32 -4.63
CA LYS A 19 -5.92 -0.79 -3.27
C LYS A 19 -7.34 -0.82 -2.71
N ASN A 20 -7.48 -1.59 -1.65
CA ASN A 20 -8.73 -1.68 -0.91
C ASN A 20 -9.15 -0.27 -0.44
N PRO A 21 -10.35 0.20 -0.79
CA PRO A 21 -10.79 1.53 -0.36
C PRO A 21 -11.01 1.65 1.14
N ASP A 22 -11.12 0.53 1.83
CA ASP A 22 -11.33 0.52 3.27
C ASP A 22 -10.01 0.43 4.05
N THR A 23 -8.90 0.71 3.38
CA THR A 23 -7.60 0.64 4.02
C THR A 23 -7.50 1.62 5.19
N PRO A 24 -6.91 1.22 6.31
CA PRO A 24 -6.64 2.13 7.42
C PRO A 24 -5.43 3.03 7.14
N LEU A 25 -4.70 2.77 6.06
CA LEU A 25 -3.49 3.50 5.74
C LEU A 25 -3.79 4.78 5.00
N THR A 26 -2.98 5.80 5.28
CA THR A 26 -3.02 7.03 4.48
C THR A 26 -2.43 6.75 3.11
N LYS A 27 -2.66 7.67 2.17
CA LYS A 27 -2.11 7.55 0.84
C LYS A 27 -0.60 7.40 0.87
N ARG A 28 0.07 8.22 1.67
CA ARG A 28 1.53 8.17 1.76
C ARG A 28 2.01 6.87 2.41
N GLU A 29 1.31 6.40 3.43
CA GLU A 29 1.63 5.12 4.05
C GLU A 29 1.49 3.99 3.05
N SER A 30 0.44 4.01 2.24
CA SER A 30 0.25 3.00 1.20
C SER A 30 1.38 3.03 0.19
N GLU A 31 1.84 4.21 -0.20
CA GLU A 31 2.97 4.33 -1.12
C GLU A 31 4.24 3.73 -0.54
N VAL A 32 4.51 4.03 0.74
CA VAL A 32 5.68 3.49 1.42
C VAL A 32 5.60 1.96 1.51
N LEU A 33 4.44 1.46 1.89
CA LEU A 33 4.25 0.01 2.02
C LEU A 33 4.44 -0.70 0.68
N GLN A 34 3.91 -0.12 -0.38
CA GLN A 34 4.06 -0.70 -1.70
C GLN A 34 5.54 -0.77 -2.12
N LYS A 35 6.30 0.26 -1.83
CA LYS A 35 7.73 0.26 -2.14
C LYS A 35 8.47 -0.76 -1.29
N LEU A 36 8.10 -0.91 -0.03
CA LEU A 36 8.67 -1.96 0.81
C LEU A 36 8.38 -3.33 0.23
N SER A 37 7.20 -3.54 -0.33
CA SER A 37 6.82 -4.84 -0.89
C SER A 37 7.65 -5.22 -2.10
N THR A 38 8.23 -4.24 -2.76
CA THR A 38 9.10 -4.49 -3.92
C THR A 38 10.57 -4.60 -3.53
N GLY A 39 10.86 -4.66 -2.23
CA GLY A 39 12.23 -4.84 -1.75
C GLY A 39 13.05 -3.58 -1.62
N LYS A 40 12.42 -2.42 -1.69
CA LYS A 40 13.15 -1.15 -1.55
C LYS A 40 13.53 -0.90 -0.10
N THR A 41 14.68 -0.25 0.08
CA THR A 41 15.17 0.08 1.42
C THR A 41 14.63 1.43 1.88
N THR A 42 14.71 1.68 3.18
CA THR A 42 14.31 2.96 3.76
C THR A 42 15.02 4.15 3.08
N PRO A 43 16.35 4.14 2.92
CA PRO A 43 17.02 5.24 2.22
C PRO A 43 16.53 5.46 0.81
N TYR A 44 16.30 4.37 0.08
CA TYR A 44 15.81 4.46 -1.29
C TYR A 44 14.42 5.11 -1.33
N ILE A 45 13.53 4.65 -0.45
CA ILE A 45 12.17 5.18 -0.41
C ILE A 45 12.18 6.66 -0.04
N ALA A 46 13.01 7.04 0.92
CA ALA A 46 13.14 8.43 1.34
C ALA A 46 13.56 9.31 0.16
N GLU A 47 14.56 8.88 -0.58
CA GLU A 47 15.04 9.61 -1.73
C GLU A 47 13.99 9.68 -2.82
N ASP A 48 13.34 8.55 -3.09
CA ASP A 48 12.33 8.45 -4.14
C ASP A 48 11.13 9.37 -3.86
N LEU A 49 10.74 9.49 -2.60
CA LEU A 49 9.60 10.32 -2.22
C LEU A 49 9.99 11.75 -1.83
N GLY A 50 11.29 12.03 -1.81
CA GLY A 50 11.76 13.37 -1.46
C GLY A 50 11.55 13.75 -0.02
N VAL A 51 11.66 12.79 0.90
CA VAL A 51 11.50 13.03 2.33
C VAL A 51 12.68 12.42 3.08
N SER A 52 12.77 12.71 4.38
CA SER A 52 13.86 12.18 5.20
C SER A 52 13.64 10.71 5.53
N LYS A 53 14.73 10.01 5.85
CA LYS A 53 14.64 8.63 6.31
C LYS A 53 13.78 8.51 7.56
N GLU A 54 13.85 9.52 8.42
CA GLU A 54 13.08 9.49 9.65
C GLU A 54 11.58 9.59 9.36
N THR A 55 11.21 10.36 8.36
CA THR A 55 9.83 10.42 7.92
C THR A 55 9.36 9.05 7.45
N ILE A 56 10.20 8.35 6.68
CA ILE A 56 9.86 7.01 6.23
C ILE A 56 9.74 6.06 7.41
N ARG A 57 10.65 6.13 8.37
CA ARG A 57 10.58 5.27 9.56
C ARG A 57 9.28 5.51 10.33
N THR A 58 8.87 6.77 10.43
CA THR A 58 7.62 7.11 11.08
C THR A 58 6.43 6.50 10.34
N HIS A 59 6.44 6.59 9.02
CA HIS A 59 5.38 5.95 8.22
C HIS A 59 5.35 4.45 8.43
N ILE A 60 6.52 3.82 8.44
CA ILE A 60 6.62 2.37 8.64
C ILE A 60 6.08 1.99 10.02
N LYS A 61 6.47 2.75 11.04
CA LYS A 61 5.97 2.49 12.40
C LYS A 61 4.45 2.57 12.44
N ASN A 62 3.88 3.61 11.83
CA ASN A 62 2.44 3.77 11.82
C ASN A 62 1.75 2.66 11.03
N ILE A 63 2.35 2.23 9.93
CA ILE A 63 1.83 1.11 9.15
C ILE A 63 1.77 -0.14 10.01
N TYR A 64 2.85 -0.45 10.71
CA TYR A 64 2.88 -1.63 11.57
C TYR A 64 1.82 -1.56 12.66
N LEU A 65 1.65 -0.39 13.26
CA LEU A 65 0.62 -0.21 14.28
C LEU A 65 -0.77 -0.41 13.70
N LYS A 66 -1.04 0.18 12.55
CA LYS A 66 -2.37 0.08 11.93
C LYS A 66 -2.69 -1.33 11.47
N LEU A 67 -1.69 -2.06 10.98
CA LEU A 67 -1.88 -3.44 10.54
C LEU A 67 -1.69 -4.44 11.68
N GLN A 68 -1.33 -3.96 12.86
CA GLN A 68 -1.06 -4.84 14.01
C GLN A 68 0.01 -5.87 13.65
N ALA A 69 1.05 -5.41 12.99
CA ALA A 69 2.15 -6.25 12.56
C ALA A 69 3.38 -6.00 13.42
N ASN A 70 4.14 -7.03 13.70
CA ASN A 70 5.33 -6.95 14.54
C ASN A 70 6.61 -6.76 13.73
N ASN A 71 6.54 -7.00 12.43
CA ASN A 71 7.72 -6.87 11.57
C ASN A 71 7.28 -6.69 10.13
N LYS A 72 8.27 -6.46 9.27
CA LYS A 72 8.01 -6.20 7.85
C LYS A 72 7.30 -7.36 7.17
N ALA A 73 7.76 -8.59 7.40
CA ALA A 73 7.18 -9.76 6.76
C ALA A 73 5.69 -9.89 7.10
N GLU A 74 5.38 -9.72 8.37
CA GLU A 74 3.99 -9.80 8.83
C GLU A 74 3.15 -8.68 8.25
N ALA A 75 3.70 -7.46 8.20
CA ALA A 75 2.99 -6.32 7.62
C ALA A 75 2.68 -6.56 6.15
N LEU A 76 3.65 -7.08 5.39
CA LEU A 76 3.45 -7.34 3.98
C LEU A 76 2.45 -8.47 3.75
N GLU A 77 2.49 -9.50 4.59
CA GLU A 77 1.53 -10.59 4.49
C GLU A 77 0.11 -10.10 4.71
N LYS A 78 -0.09 -9.32 5.77
CA LYS A 78 -1.42 -8.76 6.05
C LYS A 78 -1.88 -7.81 4.96
N ALA A 79 -0.95 -7.02 4.42
CA ALA A 79 -1.28 -6.09 3.36
C ALA A 79 -1.72 -6.82 2.09
N ARG A 80 -1.05 -7.92 1.75
CA ARG A 80 -1.45 -8.71 0.59
C ARG A 80 -2.80 -9.37 0.82
N ARG A 81 -3.01 -9.91 2.02
CA ARG A 81 -4.28 -10.55 2.35
C ARG A 81 -5.44 -9.58 2.23
N ASP A 82 -5.25 -8.35 2.68
CA ASP A 82 -6.31 -7.34 2.69
C ASP A 82 -6.27 -6.45 1.45
N LYS A 83 -5.43 -6.79 0.49
CA LYS A 83 -5.32 -6.07 -0.79
C LYS A 83 -4.94 -4.60 -0.60
N LEU A 84 -4.05 -4.33 0.31
CA LEU A 84 -3.54 -2.98 0.54
C LEU A 84 -2.34 -2.66 -0.35
N ILE A 85 -1.75 -3.68 -0.92
CA ILE A 85 -0.67 -3.54 -1.89
C ILE A 85 -0.89 -4.46 -3.05
#